data_39e8283e44d58dc033fd1af1ee54c849
#
_entry.id   39e8283e44d58dc033fd1af1ee54c849
#
_cell.length_a   1.000
_cell.length_b   1.000
_cell.length_c   1.000
_cell.angle_alpha   90.00
_cell.angle_beta   90.00
_cell.angle_gamma   90.00
#
_symmetry.space_group_name_H-M   'P 1'
#
loop_
_entity.id
_entity.type
_entity.pdbx_description
1 polymer ?
#
loop_
_entity_poly.entity_id
_entity_poly.type
_entity_poly.pdbx_seq_one_letter_code
_entity_poly.pdbx_strand_id
1 'polypeptide(L)'
;MDPKRASGGATGDNQYMTFTMGPALLFCPADRPERYQKAAERSDAVILDLEDAVAPAAKKRARGAILAQLGSGGETAELDPSRTIVRVNPVGTPDFEKDLHCLAHTPYRTVMLAKAETGEQLKALEGYHVIALCETAIGIVNAAEIAQAPNVVGLMWGAEDLIASMGGTSSRKDDGGYRAVATHSRSTVLLAAKAAGKEAIDSVYVDIPDLAGLAAESADAVASGFGAKACIHPNQVAVVREAYAPSPEAVAGARELLEAAAAAGTGVFQYKGKMVDGPILKHAESTLLRARLS
;
A
#
# COMPACT_ATOMS: atom_id res chain seq x y z
N MET A 1 17.95 22.45 -52.97
CA MET A 1 16.97 21.35 -52.84
C MET A 1 17.05 20.86 -51.43
N ASP A 2 16.03 21.29 -50.65
CA ASP A 2 15.77 20.80 -49.29
C ASP A 2 15.09 19.42 -49.38
N PRO A 3 15.29 18.52 -48.43
CA PRO A 3 14.16 18.32 -47.54
C PRO A 3 14.50 18.14 -46.07
N LYS A 4 13.76 18.87 -45.26
CA LYS A 4 13.48 18.64 -43.85
C LYS A 4 13.19 17.18 -43.55
N ARG A 5 13.88 16.61 -42.57
CA ARG A 5 13.39 15.45 -41.78
C ARG A 5 13.03 15.94 -40.40
N ALA A 6 11.73 15.95 -40.17
CA ALA A 6 11.15 16.14 -38.86
C ALA A 6 11.53 14.94 -37.97
N SER A 7 12.28 15.20 -36.90
CA SER A 7 12.46 14.28 -35.78
C SER A 7 11.18 14.36 -34.93
N GLY A 8 10.28 13.41 -35.13
CA GLY A 8 9.20 13.15 -34.19
C GLY A 8 9.77 12.63 -32.89
N GLY A 9 9.88 13.49 -31.88
CA GLY A 9 10.13 13.08 -30.52
C GLY A 9 8.91 12.30 -30.04
N ALA A 10 9.06 11.00 -29.88
CA ALA A 10 8.15 10.20 -29.10
C ALA A 10 8.35 10.63 -27.62
N THR A 11 7.48 11.52 -27.17
CA THR A 11 7.25 11.71 -25.75
C THR A 11 6.60 10.42 -25.25
N GLY A 12 7.41 9.50 -24.75
CA GLY A 12 6.94 8.36 -24.02
C GLY A 12 6.21 8.88 -22.79
N ASP A 13 4.90 8.79 -22.79
CA ASP A 13 4.08 8.88 -21.59
C ASP A 13 4.52 7.75 -20.65
N ASN A 14 5.52 8.04 -19.83
CA ASN A 14 5.87 7.23 -18.69
C ASN A 14 4.79 7.52 -17.63
N GLN A 15 3.59 6.96 -17.85
CA GLN A 15 2.54 6.93 -16.83
C GLN A 15 3.08 6.07 -15.68
N TYR A 16 3.69 6.72 -14.71
CA TYR A 16 3.91 6.11 -13.40
C TYR A 16 2.55 5.65 -12.91
N MET A 17 2.37 4.33 -12.88
CA MET A 17 1.12 3.76 -12.41
C MET A 17 0.95 4.12 -10.95
N THR A 18 0.00 4.99 -10.67
CA THR A 18 -0.27 5.51 -9.34
C THR A 18 -1.12 4.49 -8.60
N PHE A 19 -0.70 4.13 -7.40
CA PHE A 19 -1.53 3.35 -6.48
C PHE A 19 -2.76 4.17 -6.08
N THR A 20 -3.96 3.64 -6.34
CA THR A 20 -5.23 4.37 -6.14
C THR A 20 -6.20 3.68 -5.18
N MET A 21 -5.74 2.63 -4.52
CA MET A 21 -6.58 1.78 -3.67
C MET A 21 -6.72 2.32 -2.24
N GLY A 22 -7.11 3.59 -2.06
CA GLY A 22 -7.53 4.20 -0.79
C GLY A 22 -6.69 3.91 0.46
N PRO A 23 -6.97 4.51 1.61
CA PRO A 23 -6.09 4.37 2.76
C PRO A 23 -6.23 3.05 3.54
N ALA A 24 -7.39 2.39 3.51
CA ALA A 24 -7.67 1.24 4.36
C ALA A 24 -7.75 -0.06 3.56
N LEU A 25 -6.69 -0.87 3.61
CA LEU A 25 -6.59 -2.15 2.91
C LEU A 25 -6.93 -3.28 3.90
N LEU A 26 -7.96 -4.09 3.62
CA LEU A 26 -8.42 -5.13 4.55
C LEU A 26 -8.01 -6.53 4.10
N PHE A 27 -7.24 -7.21 4.92
CA PHE A 27 -6.96 -8.64 4.73
C PHE A 27 -8.21 -9.50 4.91
N CYS A 28 -8.40 -10.44 3.98
CA CYS A 28 -9.44 -11.44 4.01
C CYS A 28 -8.84 -12.81 3.63
N PRO A 29 -8.86 -13.82 4.52
CA PRO A 29 -8.36 -15.14 4.19
C PRO A 29 -9.07 -15.72 2.95
N ALA A 30 -8.29 -16.17 1.96
CA ALA A 30 -8.85 -16.65 0.69
C ALA A 30 -9.57 -18.00 0.80
N ASP A 31 -9.48 -18.69 1.92
CA ASP A 31 -10.29 -19.87 2.21
C ASP A 31 -11.65 -19.57 2.85
N ARG A 32 -12.03 -18.27 2.92
CA ARG A 32 -13.28 -17.75 3.50
C ARG A 32 -14.10 -16.95 2.49
N PRO A 33 -14.56 -17.57 1.38
CA PRO A 33 -15.26 -16.84 0.31
C PRO A 33 -16.54 -16.14 0.79
N GLU A 34 -17.19 -16.62 1.83
CA GLU A 34 -18.36 -16.00 2.47
C GLU A 34 -18.08 -14.62 3.08
N ARG A 35 -16.81 -14.23 3.20
CA ARG A 35 -16.37 -12.93 3.72
C ARG A 35 -15.96 -11.94 2.65
N TYR A 36 -15.70 -12.37 1.43
CA TYR A 36 -15.11 -11.55 0.37
C TYR A 36 -15.90 -10.29 0.09
N GLN A 37 -17.18 -10.45 -0.24
CA GLN A 37 -18.06 -9.32 -0.55
C GLN A 37 -18.13 -8.32 0.60
N LYS A 38 -18.32 -8.81 1.82
CA LYS A 38 -18.42 -7.97 3.02
C LYS A 38 -17.10 -7.28 3.36
N ALA A 39 -15.96 -7.89 3.06
CA ALA A 39 -14.65 -7.26 3.24
C ALA A 39 -14.44 -6.15 2.20
N ALA A 40 -14.77 -6.41 0.94
CA ALA A 40 -14.67 -5.42 -0.14
C ALA A 40 -15.60 -4.21 0.07
N GLU A 41 -16.82 -4.42 0.53
CA GLU A 41 -17.77 -3.33 0.84
C GLU A 41 -17.31 -2.44 2.00
N ARG A 42 -16.58 -3.00 2.95
CA ARG A 42 -16.15 -2.29 4.16
C ARG A 42 -14.83 -1.56 4.04
N SER A 43 -13.98 -1.94 3.09
CA SER A 43 -12.64 -1.39 2.92
C SER A 43 -12.51 -0.60 1.63
N ASP A 44 -11.39 0.09 1.45
CA ASP A 44 -11.08 0.77 0.20
C ASP A 44 -10.54 -0.22 -0.83
N ALA A 45 -9.79 -1.23 -0.37
CA ALA A 45 -9.47 -2.42 -1.14
C ALA A 45 -9.41 -3.65 -0.23
N VAL A 46 -9.74 -4.82 -0.78
CA VAL A 46 -9.62 -6.11 -0.10
C VAL A 46 -8.32 -6.79 -0.53
N ILE A 47 -7.62 -7.40 0.43
CA ILE A 47 -6.47 -8.27 0.17
C ILE A 47 -6.92 -9.71 0.38
N LEU A 48 -7.14 -10.44 -0.71
CA LEU A 48 -7.40 -11.88 -0.66
C LEU A 48 -6.08 -12.61 -0.36
N ASP A 49 -5.99 -13.20 0.80
CA ASP A 49 -4.75 -13.75 1.31
C ASP A 49 -4.63 -15.26 1.03
N LEU A 50 -3.63 -15.65 0.23
CA LEU A 50 -3.26 -17.05 -0.02
C LEU A 50 -2.07 -17.50 0.83
N GLU A 51 -1.48 -16.61 1.64
CA GLU A 51 -0.24 -16.87 2.37
C GLU A 51 -0.55 -17.27 3.83
N ASP A 52 -0.17 -16.50 4.83
CA ASP A 52 -0.17 -16.90 6.24
C ASP A 52 -1.57 -17.04 6.87
N ALA A 53 -2.57 -16.32 6.37
CA ALA A 53 -3.94 -16.46 6.86
C ALA A 53 -4.61 -17.79 6.43
N VAL A 54 -3.95 -18.58 5.55
CA VAL A 54 -4.47 -19.83 5.03
C VAL A 54 -3.53 -20.98 5.38
N ALA A 55 -4.02 -21.94 6.18
CA ALA A 55 -3.25 -23.12 6.54
C ALA A 55 -2.80 -23.90 5.29
N PRO A 56 -1.61 -24.55 5.31
CA PRO A 56 -1.06 -25.26 4.14
C PRO A 56 -2.05 -26.23 3.49
N ALA A 57 -2.80 -26.99 4.28
CA ALA A 57 -3.81 -27.95 3.78
C ALA A 57 -5.02 -27.27 3.11
N ALA A 58 -5.28 -25.99 3.40
CA ALA A 58 -6.40 -25.22 2.86
C ALA A 58 -6.03 -24.41 1.61
N LYS A 59 -4.75 -24.21 1.27
CA LYS A 59 -4.30 -23.37 0.16
C LYS A 59 -4.90 -23.76 -1.20
N LYS A 60 -5.05 -25.06 -1.47
CA LYS A 60 -5.73 -25.54 -2.69
C LYS A 60 -7.21 -25.10 -2.74
N ARG A 61 -7.91 -25.19 -1.60
CA ARG A 61 -9.31 -24.74 -1.49
C ARG A 61 -9.42 -23.24 -1.65
N ALA A 62 -8.49 -22.47 -1.05
CA ALA A 62 -8.45 -21.03 -1.15
C ALA A 62 -8.30 -20.53 -2.60
N ARG A 63 -7.38 -21.11 -3.39
CA ARG A 63 -7.26 -20.84 -4.83
C ARG A 63 -8.53 -21.19 -5.58
N GLY A 64 -9.14 -22.35 -5.27
CA GLY A 64 -10.42 -22.75 -5.86
C GLY A 64 -11.56 -21.77 -5.54
N ALA A 65 -11.58 -21.19 -4.34
CA ALA A 65 -12.57 -20.20 -3.93
C ALA A 65 -12.42 -18.88 -4.72
N ILE A 66 -11.18 -18.41 -4.96
CA ILE A 66 -10.92 -17.23 -5.81
C ILE A 66 -11.44 -17.48 -7.24
N LEU A 67 -11.17 -18.64 -7.82
CA LEU A 67 -11.64 -19.00 -9.17
C LEU A 67 -13.17 -19.15 -9.24
N ALA A 68 -13.78 -19.75 -8.21
CA ALA A 68 -15.23 -19.92 -8.15
C ALA A 68 -15.99 -18.60 -8.07
N GLN A 69 -15.39 -17.56 -7.48
CA GLN A 69 -15.96 -16.21 -7.43
C GLN A 69 -16.22 -15.64 -8.84
N LEU A 70 -15.45 -16.01 -9.84
CA LEU A 70 -15.55 -15.55 -11.21
C LEU A 70 -16.57 -16.32 -12.06
N GLY A 71 -16.96 -17.54 -11.63
CA GLY A 71 -17.82 -18.43 -12.37
C GLY A 71 -19.29 -18.37 -11.97
N SER A 72 -19.63 -17.67 -10.92
CA SER A 72 -20.99 -17.65 -10.34
C SER A 72 -21.93 -16.67 -11.03
N GLY A 73 -21.98 -16.63 -12.33
CA GLY A 73 -22.79 -15.67 -13.10
C GLY A 73 -24.25 -15.57 -12.65
N GLY A 74 -24.53 -14.94 -11.51
CA GLY A 74 -25.91 -14.69 -11.14
C GLY A 74 -26.25 -14.21 -9.74
N GLU A 75 -25.56 -14.52 -8.66
CA GLU A 75 -26.02 -14.13 -7.32
C GLU A 75 -24.97 -13.54 -6.39
N THR A 76 -23.68 -13.68 -6.68
CA THR A 76 -22.61 -13.00 -5.95
C THR A 76 -21.96 -11.98 -6.88
N ALA A 77 -22.04 -10.70 -6.55
CA ALA A 77 -21.34 -9.68 -7.31
C ALA A 77 -19.84 -10.01 -7.35
N GLU A 78 -19.26 -10.00 -8.55
CA GLU A 78 -17.81 -10.13 -8.72
C GLU A 78 -17.12 -9.01 -7.95
N LEU A 79 -16.00 -9.33 -7.30
CA LEU A 79 -15.19 -8.30 -6.67
C LEU A 79 -14.60 -7.38 -7.74
N ASP A 80 -14.64 -6.08 -7.50
CA ASP A 80 -14.02 -5.09 -8.38
C ASP A 80 -12.50 -5.33 -8.48
N PRO A 81 -11.97 -5.70 -9.66
CA PRO A 81 -10.55 -5.96 -9.82
C PRO A 81 -9.67 -4.75 -9.50
N SER A 82 -10.18 -3.53 -9.67
CA SER A 82 -9.44 -2.29 -9.36
C SER A 82 -9.28 -2.05 -7.86
N ARG A 83 -10.03 -2.78 -7.03
CA ARG A 83 -10.02 -2.71 -5.55
C ARG A 83 -9.73 -4.06 -4.90
N THR A 84 -9.19 -5.00 -5.67
CA THR A 84 -8.85 -6.34 -5.18
C THR A 84 -7.36 -6.60 -5.37
N ILE A 85 -6.70 -6.93 -4.28
CA ILE A 85 -5.30 -7.33 -4.20
C ILE A 85 -5.28 -8.82 -3.86
N VAL A 86 -4.40 -9.60 -4.45
CA VAL A 86 -4.19 -10.99 -4.03
C VAL A 86 -2.80 -11.11 -3.41
N ARG A 87 -2.71 -11.47 -2.12
CA ARG A 87 -1.42 -11.78 -1.50
C ARG A 87 -1.04 -13.22 -1.84
N VAL A 88 0.09 -13.37 -2.51
CA VAL A 88 0.66 -14.64 -2.93
C VAL A 88 1.77 -15.10 -1.99
N ASN A 89 2.03 -16.40 -1.99
CA ASN A 89 3.12 -17.02 -1.25
C ASN A 89 4.49 -16.52 -1.75
N PRO A 90 5.57 -16.66 -0.95
CA PRO A 90 6.91 -16.21 -1.35
C PRO A 90 7.43 -16.92 -2.59
N VAL A 91 8.19 -16.21 -3.42
CA VAL A 91 8.88 -16.77 -4.59
C VAL A 91 9.77 -17.95 -4.18
N GLY A 92 9.83 -18.97 -5.02
CA GLY A 92 10.59 -20.19 -4.76
C GLY A 92 9.85 -21.24 -3.93
N THR A 93 8.63 -20.96 -3.50
CA THR A 93 7.78 -21.96 -2.84
C THR A 93 6.87 -22.68 -3.85
N PRO A 94 6.54 -23.96 -3.62
CA PRO A 94 5.60 -24.68 -4.49
C PRO A 94 4.19 -24.05 -4.54
N ASP A 95 3.82 -23.26 -3.54
CA ASP A 95 2.52 -22.58 -3.51
C ASP A 95 2.54 -21.30 -4.33
N PHE A 96 3.67 -20.62 -4.46
CA PHE A 96 3.82 -19.46 -5.37
C PHE A 96 3.46 -19.80 -6.81
N GLU A 97 4.01 -20.88 -7.36
CA GLU A 97 3.72 -21.32 -8.74
C GLU A 97 2.23 -21.63 -8.95
N LYS A 98 1.60 -22.24 -7.94
CA LYS A 98 0.16 -22.54 -7.97
C LYS A 98 -0.69 -21.27 -7.85
N ASP A 99 -0.22 -20.27 -7.11
CA ASP A 99 -0.88 -18.98 -6.97
C ASP A 99 -0.82 -18.22 -8.30
N LEU A 100 0.33 -18.21 -8.99
CA LEU A 100 0.46 -17.61 -10.33
C LEU A 100 -0.45 -18.30 -11.34
N HIS A 101 -0.51 -19.63 -11.31
CA HIS A 101 -1.44 -20.39 -12.16
C HIS A 101 -2.90 -20.01 -11.88
N CYS A 102 -3.28 -19.84 -10.63
CA CYS A 102 -4.62 -19.37 -10.25
C CYS A 102 -4.87 -17.94 -10.80
N LEU A 103 -3.95 -17.01 -10.54
CA LEU A 103 -4.07 -15.61 -10.95
C LEU A 103 -4.19 -15.43 -12.46
N ALA A 104 -3.51 -16.25 -13.26
CA ALA A 104 -3.59 -16.21 -14.72
C ALA A 104 -5.02 -16.42 -15.26
N HIS A 105 -5.90 -17.03 -14.46
CA HIS A 105 -7.30 -17.27 -14.78
C HIS A 105 -8.26 -16.27 -14.12
N THR A 106 -7.75 -15.14 -13.61
CA THR A 106 -8.55 -14.10 -12.94
C THR A 106 -8.34 -12.74 -13.60
N PRO A 107 -9.25 -11.77 -13.41
CA PRO A 107 -9.06 -10.39 -13.83
C PRO A 107 -8.15 -9.59 -12.87
N TYR A 108 -7.76 -10.16 -11.72
CA TYR A 108 -6.97 -9.46 -10.71
C TYR A 108 -5.55 -9.21 -11.23
N ARG A 109 -5.12 -7.96 -11.17
CA ARG A 109 -3.81 -7.53 -11.67
C ARG A 109 -2.92 -6.91 -10.60
N THR A 110 -3.46 -6.59 -9.42
CA THR A 110 -2.67 -6.13 -8.28
C THR A 110 -2.39 -7.29 -7.35
N VAL A 111 -1.10 -7.54 -7.10
CA VAL A 111 -0.60 -8.66 -6.32
C VAL A 111 0.27 -8.14 -5.18
N MET A 112 0.10 -8.67 -3.98
CA MET A 112 1.02 -8.45 -2.88
C MET A 112 1.95 -9.67 -2.78
N LEU A 113 3.25 -9.45 -2.96
CA LEU A 113 4.25 -10.48 -2.80
C LEU A 113 4.70 -10.55 -1.34
N ALA A 114 4.36 -11.64 -0.64
CA ALA A 114 4.86 -11.89 0.71
C ALA A 114 6.37 -12.13 0.70
N LYS A 115 7.05 -11.66 1.74
CA LYS A 115 8.49 -11.88 1.96
C LYS A 115 9.33 -11.52 0.73
N ALA A 116 9.06 -10.32 0.15
CA ALA A 116 9.85 -9.78 -0.95
C ALA A 116 11.27 -9.43 -0.46
N GLU A 117 12.29 -10.00 -1.09
CA GLU A 117 13.68 -9.92 -0.63
C GLU A 117 14.64 -9.32 -1.67
N THR A 118 14.32 -9.42 -2.97
CA THR A 118 15.18 -8.90 -4.04
C THR A 118 14.36 -8.39 -5.23
N GLY A 119 14.91 -7.45 -5.99
CA GLY A 119 14.32 -6.99 -7.25
C GLY A 119 14.18 -8.10 -8.29
N GLU A 120 15.06 -9.11 -8.28
CA GLU A 120 14.99 -10.25 -9.20
C GLU A 120 13.72 -11.06 -9.03
N GLN A 121 13.25 -11.25 -7.78
CA GLN A 121 12.00 -11.97 -7.51
C GLN A 121 10.79 -11.33 -8.19
N LEU A 122 10.80 -10.01 -8.38
CA LEU A 122 9.68 -9.26 -8.97
C LEU A 122 9.50 -9.56 -10.47
N LYS A 123 10.53 -10.08 -11.14
CA LYS A 123 10.44 -10.50 -12.55
C LYS A 123 9.47 -11.67 -12.74
N ALA A 124 9.33 -12.55 -11.74
CA ALA A 124 8.36 -13.64 -11.78
C ALA A 124 6.89 -13.14 -11.80
N LEU A 125 6.67 -11.86 -11.48
CA LEU A 125 5.37 -11.18 -11.48
C LEU A 125 5.27 -10.16 -12.62
N GLU A 126 6.00 -10.33 -13.72
CA GLU A 126 5.85 -9.49 -14.90
C GLU A 126 4.40 -9.51 -15.40
N GLY A 127 3.85 -8.34 -15.74
CA GLY A 127 2.44 -8.19 -16.12
C GLY A 127 1.46 -7.97 -14.96
N TYR A 128 1.94 -8.00 -13.70
CA TYR A 128 1.16 -7.62 -12.53
C TYR A 128 1.67 -6.31 -11.92
N HIS A 129 0.79 -5.62 -11.19
CA HIS A 129 1.12 -4.49 -10.33
C HIS A 129 1.47 -5.03 -8.96
N VAL A 130 2.71 -4.89 -8.53
CA VAL A 130 3.20 -5.55 -7.32
C VAL A 130 3.29 -4.58 -6.14
N ILE A 131 2.67 -4.95 -5.03
CA ILE A 131 2.97 -4.42 -3.71
C ILE A 131 4.01 -5.37 -3.10
N ALA A 132 5.24 -4.89 -2.91
CA ALA A 132 6.29 -5.69 -2.31
C ALA A 132 6.20 -5.62 -0.79
N LEU A 133 5.88 -6.73 -0.12
CA LEU A 133 5.84 -6.81 1.34
C LEU A 133 7.22 -7.17 1.87
N CYS A 134 7.93 -6.15 2.35
CA CYS A 134 9.27 -6.26 2.95
C CYS A 134 9.13 -6.57 4.44
N GLU A 135 9.22 -7.83 4.79
CA GLU A 135 8.96 -8.34 6.15
C GLU A 135 10.00 -9.37 6.60
N THR A 136 11.15 -9.38 5.95
CA THR A 136 12.35 -10.13 6.37
C THR A 136 13.53 -9.19 6.48
N ALA A 137 14.57 -9.58 7.22
CA ALA A 137 15.77 -8.76 7.36
C ALA A 137 16.39 -8.42 6.01
N ILE A 138 16.45 -9.38 5.08
CA ILE A 138 16.95 -9.19 3.71
C ILE A 138 16.06 -8.23 2.93
N GLY A 139 14.73 -8.41 3.00
CA GLY A 139 13.77 -7.54 2.32
C GLY A 139 13.87 -6.07 2.77
N ILE A 140 14.08 -5.84 4.08
CA ILE A 140 14.31 -4.49 4.60
C ILE A 140 15.63 -3.89 4.07
N VAL A 141 16.71 -4.66 4.10
CA VAL A 141 18.02 -4.17 3.62
C VAL A 141 17.97 -3.85 2.12
N ASN A 142 17.24 -4.63 1.34
CA ASN A 142 17.13 -4.48 -0.11
C ASN A 142 15.91 -3.62 -0.54
N ALA A 143 15.18 -3.00 0.37
CA ALA A 143 13.95 -2.27 0.05
C ALA A 143 14.14 -1.22 -1.07
N ALA A 144 15.30 -0.55 -1.12
CA ALA A 144 15.61 0.43 -2.16
C ALA A 144 15.81 -0.22 -3.55
N GLU A 145 16.39 -1.42 -3.64
CA GLU A 145 16.50 -2.19 -4.87
C GLU A 145 15.13 -2.70 -5.32
N ILE A 146 14.37 -3.28 -4.39
CA ILE A 146 13.01 -3.78 -4.63
C ILE A 146 12.12 -2.67 -5.20
N ALA A 147 12.19 -1.47 -4.63
CA ALA A 147 11.41 -0.32 -5.07
C ALA A 147 11.68 0.11 -6.53
N GLN A 148 12.86 -0.19 -7.07
CA GLN A 148 13.22 0.16 -8.45
C GLN A 148 12.63 -0.80 -9.49
N ALA A 149 12.09 -1.95 -9.10
CA ALA A 149 11.49 -2.88 -10.05
C ALA A 149 10.31 -2.20 -10.76
N PRO A 150 10.22 -2.30 -12.10
CA PRO A 150 9.29 -1.50 -12.90
C PRO A 150 7.82 -1.83 -12.63
N ASN A 151 7.52 -3.06 -12.23
CA ASN A 151 6.17 -3.53 -11.91
C ASN A 151 5.77 -3.30 -10.44
N VAL A 152 6.66 -2.80 -9.59
CA VAL A 152 6.33 -2.41 -8.22
C VAL A 152 5.54 -1.10 -8.23
N VAL A 153 4.38 -1.07 -7.60
CA VAL A 153 3.52 0.11 -7.43
C VAL A 153 3.50 0.61 -5.99
N GLY A 154 3.87 -0.23 -5.03
CA GLY A 154 3.95 0.10 -3.62
C GLY A 154 4.85 -0.84 -2.84
N LEU A 155 5.31 -0.37 -1.70
CA LEU A 155 5.99 -1.17 -0.69
C LEU A 155 5.18 -1.17 0.60
N MET A 156 5.11 -2.33 1.23
CA MET A 156 4.58 -2.48 2.58
C MET A 156 5.66 -3.09 3.47
N TRP A 157 5.68 -2.74 4.74
CA TRP A 157 6.53 -3.42 5.73
C TRP A 157 5.67 -4.26 6.67
N GLY A 158 6.21 -5.36 7.20
CA GLY A 158 5.55 -6.24 8.16
C GLY A 158 6.38 -6.37 9.44
N ALA A 159 5.82 -5.95 10.58
CA ALA A 159 6.53 -5.89 11.84
C ALA A 159 6.78 -7.28 12.45
N GLU A 160 5.76 -8.14 12.45
CA GLU A 160 5.82 -9.41 13.17
C GLU A 160 6.70 -10.44 12.45
N ASP A 161 6.52 -10.61 11.15
CA ASP A 161 7.37 -11.48 10.32
C ASP A 161 8.82 -11.03 10.32
N LEU A 162 9.07 -9.71 10.29
CA LEU A 162 10.43 -9.17 10.39
C LEU A 162 11.09 -9.63 11.69
N ILE A 163 10.45 -9.44 12.83
CA ILE A 163 11.01 -9.84 14.13
C ILE A 163 11.21 -11.35 14.19
N ALA A 164 10.26 -12.14 13.70
CA ALA A 164 10.39 -13.59 13.63
C ALA A 164 11.56 -14.01 12.73
N SER A 165 11.76 -13.37 11.58
CA SER A 165 12.88 -13.65 10.67
C SER A 165 14.26 -13.43 11.28
N MET A 166 14.34 -12.54 12.28
CA MET A 166 15.57 -12.23 13.01
C MET A 166 15.73 -13.05 14.29
N GLY A 167 14.78 -13.91 14.65
CA GLY A 167 14.78 -14.67 15.91
C GLY A 167 14.40 -13.82 17.11
N GLY A 168 13.77 -12.65 16.90
CA GLY A 168 13.26 -11.79 17.96
C GLY A 168 11.93 -12.31 18.54
N THR A 169 11.50 -11.74 19.66
CA THR A 169 10.32 -12.20 20.41
C THR A 169 9.15 -11.20 20.40
N SER A 170 9.39 -9.95 20.04
CA SER A 170 8.36 -8.90 19.99
C SER A 170 8.81 -7.71 19.15
N SER A 171 7.94 -7.19 18.33
CA SER A 171 8.15 -5.94 17.59
C SER A 171 8.01 -4.70 18.47
N ARG A 172 7.29 -4.83 19.61
CA ARG A 172 6.91 -3.70 20.49
C ARG A 172 7.55 -3.81 21.86
N LYS A 173 7.65 -2.66 22.51
CA LYS A 173 8.00 -2.50 23.92
C LYS A 173 6.73 -2.61 24.79
N ASP A 174 6.91 -2.61 26.11
CA ASP A 174 5.80 -2.67 27.07
C ASP A 174 4.90 -1.42 27.04
N ASP A 175 5.42 -0.29 26.56
CA ASP A 175 4.68 0.95 26.34
C ASP A 175 3.86 0.98 25.02
N GLY A 176 3.86 -0.12 24.27
CA GLY A 176 3.19 -0.25 22.99
C GLY A 176 3.98 0.30 21.78
N GLY A 177 5.03 1.08 22.01
CA GLY A 177 5.86 1.64 20.94
C GLY A 177 6.73 0.57 20.27
N TYR A 178 7.03 0.75 18.98
CA TYR A 178 7.94 -0.14 18.26
C TYR A 178 9.35 -0.15 18.84
N ARG A 179 10.01 -1.30 18.84
CA ARG A 179 11.44 -1.40 19.10
C ARG A 179 12.23 -0.69 18.01
N ALA A 180 13.43 -0.22 18.35
CA ALA A 180 14.27 0.57 17.44
C ALA A 180 14.46 -0.09 16.06
N VAL A 181 14.64 -1.40 15.99
CA VAL A 181 14.79 -2.13 14.72
C VAL A 181 13.50 -2.07 13.89
N ALA A 182 12.33 -2.23 14.50
CA ALA A 182 11.04 -2.12 13.81
C ALA A 182 10.79 -0.69 13.31
N THR A 183 11.06 0.33 14.14
CA THR A 183 10.99 1.74 13.74
C THR A 183 11.94 2.05 12.57
N HIS A 184 13.17 1.54 12.62
CA HIS A 184 14.15 1.70 11.55
C HIS A 184 13.64 1.07 10.26
N SER A 185 13.12 -0.16 10.33
CA SER A 185 12.61 -0.89 9.16
C SER A 185 11.41 -0.19 8.52
N ARG A 186 10.47 0.29 9.35
CA ARG A 186 9.33 1.10 8.91
C ARG A 186 9.80 2.34 8.12
N SER A 187 10.76 3.06 8.66
CA SER A 187 11.34 4.25 8.02
C SER A 187 12.10 3.91 6.74
N THR A 188 12.85 2.80 6.73
CA THR A 188 13.61 2.34 5.55
C THR A 188 12.68 2.04 4.38
N VAL A 189 11.60 1.30 4.61
CA VAL A 189 10.62 0.97 3.56
C VAL A 189 9.90 2.23 3.06
N LEU A 190 9.49 3.13 3.96
CA LEU A 190 8.90 4.41 3.60
C LEU A 190 9.84 5.23 2.69
N LEU A 191 11.09 5.40 3.08
CA LEU A 191 12.08 6.15 2.31
C LEU A 191 12.34 5.50 0.95
N ALA A 192 12.47 4.17 0.90
CA ALA A 192 12.67 3.42 -0.33
C ALA A 192 11.51 3.61 -1.32
N ALA A 193 10.27 3.48 -0.83
CA ALA A 193 9.07 3.69 -1.64
C ALA A 193 9.02 5.12 -2.20
N LYS A 194 9.17 6.13 -1.34
CA LYS A 194 9.06 7.55 -1.75
C LYS A 194 10.21 7.97 -2.67
N ALA A 195 11.44 7.46 -2.47
CA ALA A 195 12.56 7.72 -3.37
C ALA A 195 12.34 7.17 -4.78
N ALA A 196 11.60 6.06 -4.90
CA ALA A 196 11.23 5.46 -6.19
C ALA A 196 9.88 5.98 -6.76
N GLY A 197 9.22 6.94 -6.10
CA GLY A 197 7.91 7.45 -6.51
C GLY A 197 6.78 6.42 -6.35
N LYS A 198 6.94 5.45 -5.44
CA LYS A 198 5.97 4.39 -5.17
C LYS A 198 5.16 4.69 -3.91
N GLU A 199 4.02 3.99 -3.76
CA GLU A 199 3.23 4.14 -2.54
C GLU A 199 3.88 3.40 -1.37
N ALA A 200 3.78 3.99 -0.18
CA ALA A 200 4.19 3.36 1.08
C ALA A 200 2.95 2.96 1.87
N ILE A 201 2.87 1.68 2.21
CA ILE A 201 1.76 1.09 2.97
C ILE A 201 2.27 0.71 4.35
N ASP A 202 1.62 1.23 5.39
CA ASP A 202 1.99 0.93 6.77
C ASP A 202 1.49 -0.45 7.21
N SER A 203 2.18 -1.06 8.17
CA SER A 203 1.91 -2.40 8.70
C SER A 203 0.55 -2.50 9.38
N VAL A 204 0.09 -3.73 9.58
CA VAL A 204 -1.09 -4.04 10.38
C VAL A 204 -0.91 -3.66 11.85
N TYR A 205 -2.02 -3.37 12.54
CA TYR A 205 -2.08 -3.18 13.98
C TYR A 205 -2.71 -4.43 14.60
N VAL A 206 -1.91 -5.19 15.36
CA VAL A 206 -2.31 -6.54 15.79
C VAL A 206 -3.26 -6.57 16.98
N ASP A 207 -3.26 -5.52 17.82
CA ASP A 207 -4.19 -5.41 18.95
C ASP A 207 -5.56 -4.90 18.46
N ILE A 208 -6.43 -5.83 18.07
CA ILE A 208 -7.74 -5.52 17.47
C ILE A 208 -8.63 -4.69 18.39
N PRO A 209 -8.70 -4.93 19.72
CA PRO A 209 -9.48 -4.10 20.65
C PRO A 209 -8.97 -2.69 20.84
N ASP A 210 -7.67 -2.43 20.68
CA ASP A 210 -7.05 -1.12 20.92
C ASP A 210 -7.21 -0.18 19.72
N LEU A 211 -8.42 0.34 19.55
CA LEU A 211 -8.71 1.32 18.48
C LEU A 211 -8.04 2.67 18.73
N ALA A 212 -7.75 3.02 19.98
CA ALA A 212 -7.07 4.28 20.30
C ALA A 212 -5.59 4.24 19.89
N GLY A 213 -4.89 3.14 20.17
CA GLY A 213 -3.53 2.91 19.70
C GLY A 213 -3.46 2.85 18.17
N LEU A 214 -4.43 2.18 17.53
CA LEU A 214 -4.54 2.20 16.06
C LEU A 214 -4.71 3.61 15.50
N ALA A 215 -5.56 4.44 16.11
CA ALA A 215 -5.77 5.83 15.67
C ALA A 215 -4.47 6.65 15.78
N ALA A 216 -3.76 6.53 16.90
CA ALA A 216 -2.49 7.22 17.11
C ALA A 216 -1.41 6.78 16.11
N GLU A 217 -1.28 5.47 15.85
CA GLU A 217 -0.33 4.92 14.88
C GLU A 217 -0.69 5.32 13.44
N SER A 218 -1.98 5.34 13.11
CA SER A 218 -2.45 5.80 11.80
C SER A 218 -2.19 7.28 11.57
N ALA A 219 -2.40 8.12 12.58
CA ALA A 219 -2.08 9.54 12.52
C ALA A 219 -0.56 9.78 12.32
N ASP A 220 0.29 9.02 13.02
CA ASP A 220 1.74 9.05 12.82
C ASP A 220 2.14 8.58 11.41
N ALA A 221 1.49 7.53 10.89
CA ALA A 221 1.71 7.05 9.52
C ALA A 221 1.44 8.15 8.49
N VAL A 222 0.30 8.83 8.59
CA VAL A 222 -0.05 9.97 7.72
C VAL A 222 0.96 11.11 7.85
N ALA A 223 1.31 11.49 9.08
CA ALA A 223 2.27 12.55 9.34
C ALA A 223 3.67 12.21 8.78
N SER A 224 4.04 10.93 8.77
CA SER A 224 5.31 10.44 8.22
C SER A 224 5.30 10.33 6.69
N GLY A 225 4.12 10.22 6.03
CA GLY A 225 4.00 10.16 4.58
C GLY A 225 3.56 8.81 4.01
N PHE A 226 3.07 7.88 4.82
CA PHE A 226 2.39 6.68 4.32
C PHE A 226 1.05 7.07 3.66
N GLY A 227 0.72 6.47 2.51
CA GLY A 227 -0.52 6.72 1.80
C GLY A 227 -1.63 5.72 2.11
N ALA A 228 -1.29 4.57 2.69
CA ALA A 228 -2.24 3.55 3.10
C ALA A 228 -1.76 2.78 4.33
N LYS A 229 -2.68 2.05 4.97
CA LYS A 229 -2.42 1.14 6.08
C LYS A 229 -3.23 -0.13 5.92
N ALA A 230 -2.60 -1.27 6.24
CA ALA A 230 -3.27 -2.56 6.22
C ALA A 230 -4.07 -2.81 7.52
N CYS A 231 -5.25 -3.42 7.36
CA CYS A 231 -6.17 -3.79 8.43
C CYS A 231 -6.35 -5.31 8.46
N ILE A 232 -6.47 -5.90 9.65
CA ILE A 232 -6.76 -7.32 9.84
C ILE A 232 -8.17 -7.58 10.38
N HIS A 233 -8.89 -6.52 10.71
CA HIS A 233 -10.27 -6.60 11.20
C HIS A 233 -11.13 -5.45 10.64
N PRO A 234 -12.39 -5.70 10.25
CA PRO A 234 -13.25 -4.65 9.68
C PRO A 234 -13.46 -3.41 10.56
N ASN A 235 -13.42 -3.56 11.89
CA ASN A 235 -13.56 -2.43 12.82
C ASN A 235 -12.40 -1.43 12.74
N GLN A 236 -11.25 -1.85 12.22
CA GLN A 236 -10.07 -0.99 12.05
C GLN A 236 -10.23 0.00 10.88
N VAL A 237 -11.02 -0.37 9.88
CA VAL A 237 -11.15 0.39 8.62
C VAL A 237 -11.64 1.82 8.86
N ALA A 238 -12.69 1.99 9.67
CA ALA A 238 -13.23 3.33 9.96
C ALA A 238 -12.20 4.22 10.65
N VAL A 239 -11.43 3.66 11.59
CA VAL A 239 -10.38 4.38 12.33
C VAL A 239 -9.25 4.83 11.39
N VAL A 240 -8.81 3.93 10.48
CA VAL A 240 -7.78 4.26 9.48
C VAL A 240 -8.29 5.36 8.54
N ARG A 241 -9.51 5.23 8.00
CA ARG A 241 -10.11 6.25 7.13
C ARG A 241 -10.18 7.62 7.80
N GLU A 242 -10.62 7.66 9.04
CA GLU A 242 -10.69 8.91 9.82
C GLU A 242 -9.32 9.56 10.00
N ALA A 243 -8.29 8.76 10.33
CA ALA A 243 -6.94 9.26 10.50
C ALA A 243 -6.32 9.79 9.18
N TYR A 244 -6.67 9.19 8.04
CA TYR A 244 -6.15 9.57 6.73
C TYR A 244 -6.92 10.72 6.08
N ALA A 245 -8.18 10.95 6.47
CA ALA A 245 -8.98 12.05 5.98
C ALA A 245 -8.52 13.38 6.60
N PRO A 246 -8.16 14.39 5.79
CA PRO A 246 -7.82 15.69 6.34
C PRO A 246 -9.07 16.38 6.91
N SER A 247 -8.92 17.08 8.05
CA SER A 247 -10.03 17.82 8.62
C SER A 247 -10.50 18.96 7.69
N PRO A 248 -11.77 19.39 7.80
CA PRO A 248 -12.28 20.53 7.04
C PRO A 248 -11.43 21.79 7.22
N GLU A 249 -10.91 22.03 8.43
CA GLU A 249 -10.04 23.16 8.78
C GLU A 249 -8.70 23.03 8.08
N ALA A 250 -8.11 21.82 8.02
CA ALA A 250 -6.85 21.59 7.30
C ALA A 250 -7.03 21.82 5.79
N VAL A 251 -8.15 21.38 5.23
CA VAL A 251 -8.50 21.60 3.82
C VAL A 251 -8.68 23.10 3.52
N ALA A 252 -9.43 23.81 4.35
CA ALA A 252 -9.63 25.26 4.21
C ALA A 252 -8.30 26.00 4.31
N GLY A 253 -7.50 25.70 5.34
CA GLY A 253 -6.19 26.32 5.52
C GLY A 253 -5.21 26.04 4.37
N ALA A 254 -5.24 24.83 3.79
CA ALA A 254 -4.44 24.50 2.63
C ALA A 254 -4.85 25.31 1.38
N ARG A 255 -6.15 25.49 1.14
CA ARG A 255 -6.65 26.34 0.04
C ARG A 255 -6.23 27.79 0.20
N GLU A 256 -6.50 28.40 1.36
CA GLU A 256 -6.09 29.78 1.65
C GLU A 256 -4.59 30.00 1.47
N LEU A 257 -3.77 29.03 1.91
CA LEU A 257 -2.32 29.11 1.79
C LEU A 257 -1.87 29.09 0.31
N LEU A 258 -2.43 28.21 -0.51
CA LEU A 258 -2.10 28.12 -1.94
C LEU A 258 -2.59 29.34 -2.72
N GLU A 259 -3.76 29.90 -2.37
CA GLU A 259 -4.24 31.16 -2.92
C GLU A 259 -3.32 32.35 -2.57
N ALA A 260 -2.87 32.43 -1.31
CA ALA A 260 -1.91 33.44 -0.86
C ALA A 260 -0.56 33.29 -1.59
N ALA A 261 -0.09 32.08 -1.83
CA ALA A 261 1.13 31.82 -2.60
C ALA A 261 1.01 32.28 -4.04
N ALA A 262 -0.13 32.01 -4.70
CA ALA A 262 -0.39 32.47 -6.06
C ALA A 262 -0.42 34.00 -6.14
N ALA A 263 -1.00 34.67 -5.14
CA ALA A 263 -1.05 36.15 -5.06
C ALA A 263 0.33 36.76 -4.77
N ALA A 264 1.18 36.09 -3.96
CA ALA A 264 2.50 36.61 -3.62
C ALA A 264 3.47 36.57 -4.81
N GLY A 265 3.33 35.62 -5.74
CA GLY A 265 4.15 35.48 -6.94
C GLY A 265 5.64 35.25 -6.68
N THR A 266 6.03 34.84 -5.44
CA THR A 266 7.40 34.59 -5.02
C THR A 266 7.55 33.24 -4.39
N GLY A 267 8.74 32.61 -4.47
CA GLY A 267 9.01 31.28 -3.91
C GLY A 267 9.06 31.25 -2.36
N VAL A 268 9.20 32.40 -1.71
CA VAL A 268 9.22 32.55 -0.24
C VAL A 268 8.45 33.80 0.13
N PHE A 269 7.51 33.71 1.07
CA PHE A 269 6.72 34.83 1.56
C PHE A 269 6.28 34.62 3.01
N GLN A 270 5.73 35.65 3.65
CA GLN A 270 5.17 35.56 4.98
C GLN A 270 3.66 35.41 4.91
N TYR A 271 3.13 34.37 5.60
CA TYR A 271 1.70 34.12 5.72
C TYR A 271 1.33 33.84 7.18
N LYS A 272 0.36 34.59 7.73
CA LYS A 272 -0.09 34.50 9.13
C LYS A 272 1.09 34.48 10.15
N GLY A 273 2.11 35.32 9.91
CA GLY A 273 3.29 35.43 10.78
C GLY A 273 4.35 34.33 10.62
N LYS A 274 4.17 33.39 9.72
CA LYS A 274 5.13 32.29 9.45
C LYS A 274 5.74 32.46 8.06
N MET A 275 7.00 32.02 7.91
CA MET A 275 7.62 31.88 6.61
C MET A 275 7.01 30.71 5.87
N VAL A 276 6.68 30.90 4.59
CA VAL A 276 6.16 29.86 3.68
C VAL A 276 7.13 29.72 2.52
N ASP A 277 7.48 28.48 2.22
CA ASP A 277 8.38 28.08 1.15
C ASP A 277 7.84 26.81 0.44
N GLY A 278 8.60 26.28 -0.53
CA GLY A 278 8.20 25.12 -1.33
C GLY A 278 7.75 23.90 -0.54
N PRO A 279 8.45 23.42 0.51
CA PRO A 279 8.00 22.33 1.36
C PRO A 279 6.61 22.54 1.96
N ILE A 280 6.33 23.73 2.49
CA ILE A 280 5.02 24.04 3.10
C ILE A 280 3.91 24.03 2.06
N LEU A 281 4.17 24.53 0.85
CA LEU A 281 3.21 24.48 -0.26
C LEU A 281 2.93 23.04 -0.69
N LYS A 282 3.95 22.16 -0.77
CA LYS A 282 3.76 20.75 -1.06
C LYS A 282 2.91 20.03 0.00
N HIS A 283 3.04 20.39 1.27
CA HIS A 283 2.15 19.86 2.32
C HIS A 283 0.69 20.28 2.11
N ALA A 284 0.45 21.54 1.71
CA ALA A 284 -0.89 22.01 1.40
C ALA A 284 -1.48 21.28 0.19
N GLU A 285 -0.73 21.13 -0.89
CA GLU A 285 -1.13 20.35 -2.08
C GLU A 285 -1.47 18.91 -1.72
N SER A 286 -0.61 18.25 -0.93
CA SER A 286 -0.85 16.88 -0.44
C SER A 286 -2.12 16.76 0.41
N THR A 287 -2.42 17.77 1.24
CA THR A 287 -3.66 17.82 2.01
C THR A 287 -4.88 17.88 1.11
N LEU A 288 -4.86 18.74 0.08
CA LEU A 288 -5.97 18.82 -0.89
C LEU A 288 -6.11 17.57 -1.74
N LEU A 289 -5.00 16.91 -2.06
CA LEU A 289 -5.05 15.63 -2.80
C LEU A 289 -5.75 14.56 -1.96
N ARG A 290 -5.38 14.40 -0.69
CA ARG A 290 -6.05 13.45 0.21
C ARG A 290 -7.54 13.74 0.38
N ALA A 291 -7.93 15.02 0.47
CA ALA A 291 -9.33 15.41 0.58
C ALA A 291 -10.18 15.09 -0.66
N ARG A 292 -9.57 14.77 -1.80
CA ARG A 292 -10.28 14.34 -3.02
C ARG A 292 -10.46 12.82 -3.08
N LEU A 293 -9.65 12.08 -2.31
CA LEU A 293 -9.64 10.63 -2.29
C LEU A 293 -10.42 10.06 -1.09
N SER A 294 -10.73 10.86 -0.10
CA SER A 294 -11.60 10.56 1.05
C SER A 294 -13.03 11.00 0.81
#